data_8b1dd6fce1d5253202c580832cedc666
#
_entry.id   8b1dd6fce1d5253202c580832cedc666
#
_cell.length_a   1.000
_cell.length_b   1.000
_cell.length_c   1.000
_cell.angle_alpha   90.00
_cell.angle_beta   90.00
_cell.angle_gamma   90.00
#
_symmetry.space_group_name_H-M   'P 1'
#
loop_
_entity.id
_entity.type
_entity.pdbx_description
1 polymer ?
#
loop_
_entity_poly.entity_id
_entity_poly.type
_entity_poly.pdbx_seq_one_letter_code
_entity_poly.pdbx_strand_id
1 'polypeptide(L)'
;MKALIINFNRLTLTINTADWCAGHGLEPIIIDNASDYLPLLDYYNHTPYQVLRLSKNYGHKVLWDYPVLQKLGIKERFIYTDPDLDYTGIPDDFLEVLHNGLDKYPVSKCGFSLEINDLPDDAEGNFIKNGPEAPYWKKPLDDLYFE
;
A
#
# COMPACT_ATOMS: atom_id res chain seq x y z
N MET A 1 -13.57 -5.51 -0.06
CA MET A 1 -12.83 -4.52 -0.90
C MET A 1 -11.49 -5.12 -1.27
N LYS A 2 -10.97 -4.86 -2.49
CA LYS A 2 -9.67 -5.39 -2.93
C LYS A 2 -8.50 -4.60 -2.34
N ALA A 3 -7.43 -5.31 -1.94
CA ALA A 3 -6.17 -4.73 -1.50
C ALA A 3 -5.05 -5.15 -2.46
N LEU A 4 -4.52 -4.20 -3.21
CA LEU A 4 -3.44 -4.41 -4.18
C LEU A 4 -2.10 -4.21 -3.48
N ILE A 5 -1.30 -5.27 -3.38
CA ILE A 5 0.01 -5.29 -2.71
C ILE A 5 1.08 -5.34 -3.78
N ILE A 6 1.88 -4.27 -3.89
CA ILE A 6 2.93 -4.20 -4.90
C ILE A 6 4.18 -4.88 -4.39
N ASN A 7 4.60 -5.93 -5.06
CA ASN A 7 5.74 -6.71 -4.61
C ASN A 7 6.85 -6.81 -5.66
N PHE A 8 8.09 -6.78 -5.15
CA PHE A 8 9.29 -7.17 -5.89
C PHE A 8 10.29 -7.82 -4.92
N ASN A 9 10.49 -9.14 -5.08
CA ASN A 9 11.48 -9.93 -4.34
C ASN A 9 11.37 -9.91 -2.79
N ARG A 10 10.16 -9.64 -2.23
CA ARG A 10 9.93 -9.60 -0.78
C ARG A 10 8.94 -10.70 -0.39
N LEU A 11 9.42 -11.81 0.18
CA LEU A 11 8.59 -12.94 0.58
C LEU A 11 7.84 -12.68 1.88
N THR A 12 8.56 -12.55 3.00
CA THR A 12 7.97 -12.47 4.34
C THR A 12 7.04 -11.27 4.50
N LEU A 13 7.47 -10.10 4.01
CA LEU A 13 6.69 -8.87 4.09
C LEU A 13 5.39 -9.00 3.28
N THR A 14 5.46 -9.60 2.09
CA THR A 14 4.26 -9.83 1.27
C THR A 14 3.28 -10.78 1.93
N ILE A 15 3.76 -11.87 2.56
CA ILE A 15 2.91 -12.79 3.32
C ILE A 15 2.22 -12.03 4.46
N ASN A 16 2.99 -11.33 5.30
CA ASN A 16 2.46 -10.61 6.45
C ASN A 16 1.40 -9.58 6.06
N THR A 17 1.66 -8.80 5.00
CA THR A 17 0.71 -7.81 4.49
C THR A 17 -0.55 -8.45 3.94
N ALA A 18 -0.42 -9.54 3.16
CA ALA A 18 -1.58 -10.25 2.61
C ALA A 18 -2.44 -10.87 3.72
N ASP A 19 -1.82 -11.50 4.70
CA ASP A 19 -2.51 -12.09 5.85
C ASP A 19 -3.18 -11.02 6.71
N TRP A 20 -2.52 -9.87 6.94
CA TRP A 20 -3.10 -8.74 7.64
C TRP A 20 -4.34 -8.21 6.90
N CYS A 21 -4.24 -7.98 5.59
CA CYS A 21 -5.37 -7.54 4.78
C CYS A 21 -6.54 -8.52 4.85
N ALA A 22 -6.27 -9.82 4.70
CA ALA A 22 -7.30 -10.86 4.79
C ALA A 22 -7.97 -10.91 6.17
N GLY A 23 -7.18 -10.78 7.25
CA GLY A 23 -7.67 -10.72 8.62
C GLY A 23 -8.61 -9.53 8.90
N HIS A 24 -8.49 -8.46 8.11
CA HIS A 24 -9.34 -7.26 8.20
C HIS A 24 -10.45 -7.23 7.12
N GLY A 25 -10.80 -8.38 6.54
CA GLY A 25 -11.91 -8.50 5.60
C GLY A 25 -11.65 -7.91 4.22
N LEU A 26 -10.39 -7.66 3.88
CA LEU A 26 -9.98 -7.27 2.54
C LEU A 26 -9.70 -8.51 1.68
N GLU A 27 -9.75 -8.34 0.37
CA GLU A 27 -9.36 -9.36 -0.63
C GLU A 27 -7.96 -9.02 -1.16
N PRO A 28 -6.88 -9.67 -0.66
CA PRO A 28 -5.53 -9.38 -1.10
C PRO A 28 -5.31 -9.84 -2.54
N ILE A 29 -4.66 -9.00 -3.33
CA ILE A 29 -4.16 -9.32 -4.67
C ILE A 29 -2.70 -8.87 -4.76
N ILE A 30 -1.80 -9.81 -4.94
CA ILE A 30 -0.37 -9.53 -5.06
C ILE A 30 -0.05 -9.16 -6.50
N ILE A 31 0.50 -7.96 -6.70
CA ILE A 31 0.99 -7.49 -8.00
C ILE A 31 2.49 -7.71 -8.02
N ASP A 32 2.92 -8.79 -8.64
CA ASP A 32 4.32 -9.16 -8.71
C ASP A 32 5.03 -8.45 -9.86
N ASN A 33 5.94 -7.56 -9.52
CA ASN A 33 6.71 -6.71 -10.43
C ASN A 33 7.90 -7.47 -11.06
N ALA A 34 7.65 -8.68 -11.59
CA ALA A 34 8.64 -9.57 -12.20
C ALA A 34 9.75 -10.02 -11.24
N SER A 35 9.37 -10.49 -10.06
CA SER A 35 10.30 -11.10 -9.10
C SER A 35 10.99 -12.33 -9.67
N ASP A 36 12.24 -12.54 -9.24
CA ASP A 36 13.08 -13.70 -9.57
C ASP A 36 13.55 -14.49 -8.34
N TYR A 37 13.18 -14.07 -7.13
CA TYR A 37 13.49 -14.73 -5.88
C TYR A 37 12.74 -16.06 -5.77
N LEU A 38 13.44 -17.18 -5.91
CA LEU A 38 12.86 -18.52 -6.01
C LEU A 38 11.91 -18.90 -4.85
N PRO A 39 12.21 -18.62 -3.56
CA PRO A 39 11.27 -18.92 -2.48
C PRO A 39 9.95 -18.16 -2.59
N LEU A 40 9.96 -16.93 -3.11
CA LEU A 40 8.75 -16.15 -3.38
C LEU A 40 7.95 -16.76 -4.53
N LEU A 41 8.62 -17.21 -5.59
CA LEU A 41 7.96 -17.86 -6.73
C LEU A 41 7.33 -19.19 -6.33
N ASP A 42 7.97 -19.93 -5.43
CA ASP A 42 7.39 -21.15 -4.85
C ASP A 42 6.16 -20.82 -4.00
N TYR A 43 6.22 -19.80 -3.15
CA TYR A 43 5.06 -19.33 -2.39
C TYR A 43 3.87 -19.00 -3.31
N TYR A 44 4.09 -18.37 -4.46
CA TYR A 44 3.02 -18.03 -5.41
C TYR A 44 2.29 -19.25 -5.98
N ASN A 45 2.91 -20.42 -5.99
CA ASN A 45 2.27 -21.67 -6.42
C ASN A 45 1.30 -22.25 -5.38
N HIS A 46 1.39 -21.82 -4.10
CA HIS A 46 0.66 -22.42 -2.98
C HIS A 46 -0.17 -21.41 -2.18
N THR A 47 0.01 -20.10 -2.44
CA THR A 47 -0.73 -19.03 -1.74
C THR A 47 -2.24 -19.10 -2.04
N PRO A 48 -3.10 -18.83 -1.03
CA PRO A 48 -4.55 -18.70 -1.28
C PRO A 48 -4.93 -17.42 -1.99
N TYR A 49 -3.99 -16.47 -2.11
CA TYR A 49 -4.24 -15.14 -2.66
C TYR A 49 -4.04 -15.09 -4.17
N GLN A 50 -4.82 -14.23 -4.83
CA GLN A 50 -4.61 -13.97 -6.25
C GLN A 50 -3.26 -13.29 -6.49
N VAL A 51 -2.51 -13.77 -7.48
CA VAL A 51 -1.23 -13.19 -7.90
C VAL A 51 -1.33 -12.76 -9.37
N LEU A 52 -1.06 -11.49 -9.64
CA LEU A 52 -0.86 -10.97 -10.99
C LEU A 52 0.64 -10.78 -11.23
N ARG A 53 1.26 -11.73 -11.93
CA ARG A 53 2.68 -11.63 -12.30
C ARG A 53 2.85 -10.82 -13.57
N LEU A 54 3.72 -9.81 -13.50
CA LEU A 54 4.07 -8.96 -14.62
C LEU A 54 5.32 -9.49 -15.34
N SER A 55 5.47 -9.13 -16.61
CA SER A 55 6.62 -9.58 -17.41
C SER A 55 7.88 -8.75 -17.22
N LYS A 56 7.76 -7.58 -16.58
CA LYS A 56 8.89 -6.70 -16.22
C LYS A 56 8.55 -5.90 -14.98
N ASN A 57 9.56 -5.35 -14.33
CA ASN A 57 9.40 -4.42 -13.21
C ASN A 57 9.04 -3.02 -13.72
N TYR A 58 7.86 -2.52 -13.33
CA TYR A 58 7.36 -1.17 -13.61
C TYR A 58 7.63 -0.19 -12.45
N GLY A 59 8.29 -0.66 -11.37
CA GLY A 59 8.57 0.15 -10.18
C GLY A 59 7.30 0.49 -9.38
N HIS A 60 7.41 1.53 -8.57
CA HIS A 60 6.33 2.01 -7.69
C HIS A 60 5.13 2.59 -8.45
N LYS A 61 5.29 2.94 -9.73
CA LYS A 61 4.22 3.50 -10.56
C LYS A 61 3.43 2.45 -11.32
N VAL A 62 3.56 1.17 -10.99
CA VAL A 62 2.95 0.06 -11.74
C VAL A 62 1.45 0.22 -11.98
N LEU A 63 0.69 0.80 -11.06
CA LEU A 63 -0.76 1.03 -11.24
C LEU A 63 -1.08 2.04 -12.35
N TRP A 64 -0.16 2.97 -12.64
CA TRP A 64 -0.33 4.00 -13.65
C TRP A 64 0.33 3.61 -14.97
N ASP A 65 1.46 2.91 -14.91
CA ASP A 65 2.27 2.55 -16.07
C ASP A 65 1.83 1.23 -16.72
N TYR A 66 0.98 0.45 -16.04
CA TYR A 66 0.45 -0.83 -16.52
C TYR A 66 -1.05 -0.94 -16.20
N PRO A 67 -1.88 -1.50 -17.08
CA PRO A 67 -3.33 -1.53 -16.89
C PRO A 67 -3.79 -2.58 -15.85
N VAL A 68 -3.24 -2.51 -14.63
CA VAL A 68 -3.54 -3.46 -13.53
C VAL A 68 -5.04 -3.50 -13.25
N LEU A 69 -5.65 -2.34 -13.02
CA LEU A 69 -7.06 -2.26 -12.65
C LEU A 69 -7.98 -2.83 -13.74
N GLN A 70 -7.66 -2.55 -15.01
CA GLN A 70 -8.40 -3.09 -16.15
C GLN A 70 -8.28 -4.61 -16.23
N LYS A 71 -7.06 -5.15 -16.05
CA LYS A 71 -6.81 -6.60 -16.08
C LYS A 71 -7.50 -7.34 -14.96
N LEU A 72 -7.62 -6.72 -13.79
CA LEU A 72 -8.30 -7.26 -12.63
C LEU A 72 -9.81 -6.95 -12.59
N GLY A 73 -10.31 -6.18 -13.56
CA GLY A 73 -11.72 -5.77 -13.62
C GLY A 73 -12.14 -4.87 -12.46
N ILE A 74 -11.21 -4.13 -11.85
CA ILE A 74 -11.48 -3.27 -10.69
C ILE A 74 -12.05 -1.95 -11.18
N LYS A 75 -13.27 -1.63 -10.72
CA LYS A 75 -14.00 -0.38 -11.04
C LYS A 75 -14.41 0.41 -9.81
N GLU A 76 -14.26 -0.20 -8.64
CA GLU A 76 -14.67 0.33 -7.33
C GLU A 76 -13.44 0.81 -6.55
N ARG A 77 -13.66 1.41 -5.38
CA ARG A 77 -12.59 1.76 -4.46
C ARG A 77 -11.78 0.53 -4.07
N PHE A 78 -10.49 0.69 -3.97
CA PHE A 78 -9.54 -0.37 -3.60
C PHE A 78 -8.43 0.22 -2.71
N ILE A 79 -7.78 -0.64 -1.95
CA ILE A 79 -6.54 -0.32 -1.25
C ILE A 79 -5.36 -0.56 -2.19
N TYR A 80 -4.37 0.30 -2.11
CA TYR A 80 -3.07 0.13 -2.76
C TYR A 80 -1.98 0.33 -1.71
N THR A 81 -1.07 -0.64 -1.57
CA THR A 81 -0.05 -0.61 -0.53
C THR A 81 1.24 -1.29 -0.98
N ASP A 82 2.35 -0.88 -0.39
CA ASP A 82 3.61 -1.61 -0.43
C ASP A 82 3.62 -2.70 0.67
N PRO A 83 4.43 -3.75 0.55
CA PRO A 83 4.43 -4.86 1.51
C PRO A 83 5.26 -4.59 2.76
N ASP A 84 6.03 -3.51 2.83
CA ASP A 84 7.00 -3.19 3.87
C ASP A 84 6.52 -2.14 4.89
N LEU A 85 5.22 -1.97 4.99
CA LEU A 85 4.60 -1.10 5.98
C LEU A 85 4.34 -1.86 7.29
N ASP A 86 4.53 -1.16 8.41
CA ASP A 86 4.09 -1.63 9.72
C ASP A 86 2.64 -1.18 9.95
N TYR A 87 1.77 -2.15 10.17
CA TYR A 87 0.34 -1.93 10.40
C TYR A 87 -0.01 -1.88 11.90
N THR A 88 0.99 -1.92 12.78
CA THR A 88 0.77 -1.86 14.22
C THR A 88 0.11 -0.54 14.62
N GLY A 89 -0.98 -0.64 15.36
CA GLY A 89 -1.70 0.55 15.84
C GLY A 89 -2.66 1.18 14.84
N ILE A 90 -2.83 0.63 13.63
CA ILE A 90 -3.93 1.03 12.76
C ILE A 90 -5.26 0.66 13.44
N PRO A 91 -6.19 1.60 13.62
CA PRO A 91 -7.46 1.33 14.27
C PRO A 91 -8.36 0.41 13.45
N ASP A 92 -9.23 -0.36 14.10
CA ASP A 92 -10.12 -1.32 13.45
C ASP A 92 -11.11 -0.66 12.46
N ASP A 93 -11.42 0.62 12.67
CA ASP A 93 -12.31 1.42 11.82
C ASP A 93 -11.59 2.13 10.66
N PHE A 94 -10.33 1.78 10.39
CA PHE A 94 -9.50 2.44 9.38
C PHE A 94 -10.16 2.58 8.00
N LEU A 95 -10.95 1.58 7.59
CA LEU A 95 -11.67 1.64 6.32
C LEU A 95 -12.74 2.72 6.31
N GLU A 96 -13.46 2.86 7.42
CA GLU A 96 -14.47 3.91 7.57
C GLU A 96 -13.81 5.30 7.52
N VAL A 97 -12.70 5.47 8.23
CA VAL A 97 -11.91 6.70 8.21
C VAL A 97 -11.48 7.06 6.78
N LEU A 98 -10.88 6.11 6.04
CA LEU A 98 -10.44 6.35 4.66
C LEU A 98 -11.62 6.65 3.72
N HIS A 99 -12.76 5.95 3.86
CA HIS A 99 -13.95 6.22 3.08
C HIS A 99 -14.52 7.61 3.35
N ASN A 100 -14.62 7.99 4.62
CA ASN A 100 -15.12 9.30 5.04
C ASN A 100 -14.23 10.43 4.47
N GLY A 101 -12.90 10.25 4.43
CA GLY A 101 -11.99 11.20 3.80
C GLY A 101 -12.28 11.38 2.30
N LEU A 102 -12.47 10.28 1.57
CA LEU A 102 -12.82 10.30 0.15
C LEU A 102 -14.21 10.87 -0.14
N ASP A 103 -15.15 10.78 0.79
CA ASP A 103 -16.51 11.30 0.63
C ASP A 103 -16.60 12.77 1.03
N LYS A 104 -15.81 13.20 2.01
CA LYS A 104 -15.83 14.55 2.56
C LYS A 104 -15.07 15.56 1.72
N TYR A 105 -13.97 15.15 1.09
CA TYR A 105 -13.06 16.02 0.37
C TYR A 105 -12.99 15.68 -1.13
N PRO A 106 -12.79 16.67 -2.02
CA PRO A 106 -12.70 16.45 -3.47
C PRO A 106 -11.32 15.85 -3.88
N VAL A 107 -10.96 14.70 -3.30
CA VAL A 107 -9.68 14.03 -3.50
C VAL A 107 -9.88 12.68 -4.17
N SER A 108 -8.89 12.21 -4.91
CA SER A 108 -8.92 10.91 -5.59
C SER A 108 -8.29 9.78 -4.79
N LYS A 109 -7.61 10.09 -3.69
CA LYS A 109 -6.96 9.12 -2.80
C LYS A 109 -6.97 9.66 -1.37
N CYS A 110 -7.04 8.74 -0.42
CA CYS A 110 -6.89 8.96 1.01
C CYS A 110 -6.03 7.84 1.57
N GLY A 111 -5.14 8.14 2.48
CA GLY A 111 -4.24 7.17 3.10
C GLY A 111 -3.72 7.67 4.43
N PHE A 112 -3.10 6.79 5.20
CA PHE A 112 -2.40 7.16 6.41
C PHE A 112 -1.07 7.81 6.08
N SER A 113 -0.68 8.81 6.85
CA SER A 113 0.65 9.37 6.84
C SER A 113 1.63 8.39 7.49
N LEU A 114 2.84 8.33 6.98
CA LEU A 114 3.90 7.55 7.62
C LEU A 114 4.38 8.26 8.89
N GLU A 115 4.68 7.50 9.94
CA GLU A 115 5.37 8.01 11.12
C GLU A 115 6.75 8.54 10.71
N ILE A 116 7.10 9.73 11.15
CA ILE A 116 8.37 10.38 10.82
C ILE A 116 9.19 10.77 12.06
N ASN A 117 8.64 10.59 13.27
CA ASN A 117 9.29 10.98 14.51
C ASN A 117 10.36 9.98 14.96
N ASP A 118 10.28 8.75 14.49
CA ASP A 118 11.21 7.65 14.74
C ASP A 118 12.43 7.63 13.80
N LEU A 119 12.43 8.48 12.78
CA LEU A 119 13.54 8.57 11.82
C LEU A 119 14.79 9.18 12.49
N PRO A 120 16.00 8.67 12.17
CA PRO A 120 17.24 9.19 12.72
C PRO A 120 17.50 10.65 12.34
N ASP A 121 18.26 11.36 13.18
CA ASP A 121 18.68 12.75 12.93
C ASP A 121 19.95 12.81 12.08
N ASP A 122 19.96 12.06 10.99
CA ASP A 122 21.00 12.09 9.97
C ASP A 122 20.51 12.74 8.67
N ALA A 123 21.35 12.74 7.64
CA ALA A 123 21.02 13.37 6.36
C ALA A 123 19.82 12.71 5.66
N GLU A 124 19.69 11.39 5.75
CA GLU A 124 18.61 10.63 5.13
C GLU A 124 17.28 10.82 5.88
N GLY A 125 17.29 10.67 7.21
CA GLY A 125 16.12 10.92 8.05
C GLY A 125 15.63 12.36 7.94
N ASN A 126 16.54 13.33 7.93
CA ASN A 126 16.17 14.73 7.73
C ASN A 126 15.64 15.03 6.32
N PHE A 127 16.12 14.34 5.29
CA PHE A 127 15.57 14.44 3.95
C PHE A 127 14.12 13.97 3.91
N ILE A 128 13.79 12.85 4.55
CA ILE A 128 12.42 12.32 4.61
C ILE A 128 11.53 13.24 5.44
N LYS A 129 11.97 13.62 6.67
CA LYS A 129 11.23 14.51 7.58
C LYS A 129 10.85 15.86 6.96
N ASN A 130 11.71 16.40 6.11
CA ASN A 130 11.52 17.73 5.51
C ASN A 130 11.14 17.72 4.02
N GLY A 131 11.10 16.54 3.41
CA GLY A 131 10.84 16.31 2.00
C GLY A 131 9.46 15.72 1.72
N PRO A 132 9.42 14.47 1.23
CA PRO A 132 8.18 13.88 0.70
C PRO A 132 7.03 13.78 1.71
N GLU A 133 7.34 13.46 2.98
CA GLU A 133 6.32 13.22 4.01
C GLU A 133 5.90 14.49 4.76
N ALA A 134 6.75 15.52 4.79
CA ALA A 134 6.48 16.74 5.53
C ALA A 134 5.15 17.45 5.18
N PRO A 135 4.70 17.50 3.91
CA PRO A 135 3.44 18.14 3.57
C PRO A 135 2.24 17.51 4.26
N TYR A 136 2.23 16.19 4.40
CA TYR A 136 1.11 15.43 4.99
C TYR A 136 0.90 15.68 6.49
N TRP A 137 1.82 16.42 7.15
CA TRP A 137 1.77 16.78 8.56
C TRP A 137 1.59 18.28 8.81
N LYS A 138 1.58 19.10 7.75
CA LYS A 138 1.65 20.56 7.87
C LYS A 138 0.37 21.29 7.51
N LYS A 139 -0.56 20.64 6.82
CA LYS A 139 -1.77 21.31 6.32
C LYS A 139 -3.02 20.54 6.77
N PRO A 140 -3.47 20.70 8.02
CA PRO A 140 -4.69 20.06 8.47
C PRO A 140 -5.89 20.63 7.70
N LEU A 141 -6.74 19.75 7.22
CA LEU A 141 -8.07 20.07 6.70
C LEU A 141 -9.09 20.12 7.83
N ASP A 142 -8.91 19.25 8.84
CA ASP A 142 -9.61 19.24 10.13
C ASP A 142 -8.80 18.47 11.16
N ASP A 143 -9.43 18.05 12.28
CA ASP A 143 -8.75 17.34 13.38
C ASP A 143 -8.22 15.95 12.99
N LEU A 144 -8.66 15.38 11.87
CA LEU A 144 -8.33 14.02 11.45
C LEU A 144 -7.62 13.96 10.09
N TYR A 145 -7.89 14.91 9.17
CA TYR A 145 -7.40 14.87 7.80
C TYR A 145 -6.42 16.00 7.51
N PHE A 146 -5.41 15.68 6.69
CA PHE A 146 -4.38 16.61 6.20
C PHE A 146 -4.35 16.59 4.66
N GLU A 147 -3.96 17.74 4.06
CA GLU A 147 -3.80 17.89 2.61
C GLU A 147 -2.38 17.51 2.17
#